data_51e65f6b15014037c5cce1c0cdde6276
#
_entry.id   51e65f6b15014037c5cce1c0cdde6276
#
_cell.length_a   1.000
_cell.length_b   1.000
_cell.length_c   1.000
_cell.angle_alpha   90.00
_cell.angle_beta   90.00
_cell.angle_gamma   90.00
#
_symmetry.space_group_name_H-M   'P 1'
#
loop_
_entity.id
_entity.type
_entity.pdbx_description
1 polymer ?
#
loop_
_entity_poly.entity_id
_entity_poly.type
_entity_poly.pdbx_seq_one_letter_code
_entity_poly.pdbx_strand_id
1 'polypeptide(L)'
;MARLGGEPMASRFIRRFASDGSYDALTAALRAGQGQEAFRAAHTLKGVAANLGLERLCAAVSALTEALRSGAITPETAGLAATVAAQYAQVMADIAELEDDGKASAER
;
A
#
# COMPACT_ATOMS: atom_id res chain seq x y z
N MET A 1 -21.26 5.62 23.19
CA MET A 1 -20.87 5.62 22.82
C MET A 1 -20.63 5.79 21.66
N ALA A 2 -20.19 6.42 21.48
CA ALA A 2 -20.01 6.77 20.39
C ALA A 2 -19.71 5.97 19.44
N ARG A 3 -19.20 5.38 19.57
CA ARG A 3 -18.92 4.71 18.73
C ARG A 3 -19.73 4.01 18.37
N LEU A 4 -20.47 4.24 18.73
CA LEU A 4 -21.26 3.63 18.56
C LEU A 4 -21.65 3.31 17.44
N GLY A 5 -22.11 2.96 17.05
CA GLY A 5 -22.66 2.58 15.92
C GLY A 5 -21.83 2.52 14.77
N GLY A 6 -20.91 3.10 14.72
CA GLY A 6 -20.15 3.12 13.52
C GLY A 6 -18.98 2.24 13.63
N GLU A 7 -18.61 1.76 12.52
CA GLU A 7 -17.39 1.07 12.43
C GLU A 7 -16.27 2.02 12.63
N PRO A 8 -15.28 1.68 13.42
CA PRO A 8 -14.14 2.56 13.59
C PRO A 8 -13.48 2.86 12.26
N MET A 9 -12.99 4.05 12.15
CA MET A 9 -12.27 4.45 10.96
C MET A 9 -11.14 3.49 10.65
N ALA A 10 -10.43 3.04 11.69
CA ALA A 10 -9.32 2.12 11.51
C ALA A 10 -9.76 0.81 10.86
N SER A 11 -10.91 0.29 11.26
CA SER A 11 -11.41 -0.95 10.68
C SER A 11 -11.73 -0.81 9.20
N ARG A 12 -12.36 0.30 8.85
CA ARG A 12 -12.68 0.58 7.47
C ARG A 12 -11.44 0.69 6.63
N PHE A 13 -10.46 1.41 7.15
CA PHE A 13 -9.19 1.63 6.53
C PHE A 13 -8.50 0.29 6.27
N ILE A 14 -8.46 -0.54 7.29
CA ILE A 14 -7.81 -1.84 7.20
C ILE A 14 -8.47 -2.73 6.16
N ARG A 15 -9.78 -2.79 6.16
CA ARG A 15 -10.48 -3.62 5.20
C ARG A 15 -10.25 -3.17 3.78
N ARG A 16 -10.28 -1.87 3.56
CA ARG A 16 -10.07 -1.33 2.25
C ARG A 16 -8.67 -1.64 1.75
N PHE A 17 -7.68 -1.41 2.61
CA PHE A 17 -6.30 -1.62 2.25
C PHE A 17 -6.01 -3.11 2.06
N ALA A 18 -6.53 -3.94 2.96
CA ALA A 18 -6.27 -5.38 2.91
C ALA A 18 -6.94 -6.05 1.70
N SER A 19 -8.06 -5.52 1.25
CA SER A 19 -8.77 -6.13 0.13
C SER A 19 -8.17 -5.74 -1.21
N ASP A 20 -7.31 -4.74 -1.22
CA ASP A 20 -6.67 -4.32 -2.47
C ASP A 20 -5.48 -5.21 -2.75
N GLY A 21 -5.45 -5.85 -3.90
CA GLY A 21 -4.38 -6.75 -4.26
C GLY A 21 -3.29 -6.12 -5.10
N SER A 22 -3.27 -4.80 -5.23
CA SER A 22 -2.36 -4.17 -6.18
C SER A 22 -0.90 -4.27 -5.75
N TYR A 23 -0.61 -4.27 -4.44
CA TYR A 23 0.78 -4.43 -4.01
C TYR A 23 1.29 -5.83 -4.35
N ASP A 24 0.48 -6.85 -4.10
CA ASP A 24 0.88 -8.22 -4.44
C ASP A 24 1.04 -8.38 -5.95
N ALA A 25 0.13 -7.79 -6.71
CA ALA A 25 0.22 -7.84 -8.16
C ALA A 25 1.49 -7.13 -8.64
N LEU A 26 1.83 -6.02 -8.02
CA LEU A 26 3.03 -5.28 -8.37
C LEU A 26 4.29 -6.12 -8.11
N THR A 27 4.38 -6.71 -6.92
CA THR A 27 5.57 -7.50 -6.60
C THR A 27 5.68 -8.73 -7.49
N ALA A 28 4.56 -9.38 -7.79
CA ALA A 28 4.57 -10.54 -8.66
C ALA A 28 5.02 -10.16 -10.07
N ALA A 29 4.54 -9.04 -10.58
CA ALA A 29 4.90 -8.60 -11.91
C ALA A 29 6.38 -8.23 -11.99
N LEU A 30 6.89 -7.58 -10.96
CA LEU A 30 8.31 -7.24 -10.92
C LEU A 30 9.18 -8.48 -10.91
N ARG A 31 8.81 -9.48 -10.14
CA ARG A 31 9.56 -10.73 -10.09
C ARG A 31 9.51 -11.48 -11.40
N ALA A 32 8.38 -11.38 -12.08
CA ALA A 32 8.23 -12.08 -13.36
C ALA A 32 8.82 -11.30 -14.53
N GLY A 33 9.32 -10.11 -14.28
CA GLY A 33 9.88 -9.29 -15.34
C GLY A 33 8.85 -8.70 -16.27
N GLN A 34 7.60 -8.57 -15.79
CA GLN A 34 6.51 -8.07 -16.62
C GLN A 34 6.30 -6.60 -16.35
N GLY A 35 7.06 -5.77 -17.07
CA GLY A 35 7.10 -4.35 -16.78
C GLY A 35 5.79 -3.64 -16.97
N GLN A 36 5.01 -4.00 -17.98
CA GLN A 36 3.73 -3.35 -18.21
C GLN A 36 2.71 -3.70 -17.14
N GLU A 37 2.71 -4.96 -16.72
CA GLU A 37 1.83 -5.35 -15.64
C GLU A 37 2.24 -4.69 -14.34
N ALA A 38 3.55 -4.55 -14.12
CA ALA A 38 4.04 -3.85 -12.95
C ALA A 38 3.60 -2.38 -12.98
N PHE A 39 3.64 -1.76 -14.15
CA PHE A 39 3.18 -0.38 -14.30
C PHE A 39 1.71 -0.25 -13.91
N ARG A 40 0.89 -1.16 -14.40
CA ARG A 40 -0.54 -1.10 -14.09
C ARG A 40 -0.79 -1.28 -12.60
N ALA A 41 -0.12 -2.25 -12.00
CA ALA A 41 -0.30 -2.50 -10.58
C ALA A 41 0.18 -1.31 -9.75
N ALA A 42 1.31 -0.72 -10.14
CA ALA A 42 1.81 0.44 -9.44
C ALA A 42 0.85 1.61 -9.56
N HIS A 43 0.29 1.82 -10.74
CA HIS A 43 -0.67 2.89 -10.95
C HIS A 43 -1.90 2.70 -10.06
N THR A 44 -2.38 1.46 -9.96
CA THR A 44 -3.53 1.17 -9.11
C THR A 44 -3.19 1.41 -7.64
N LEU A 45 -2.02 0.95 -7.21
CA LEU A 45 -1.61 1.13 -5.82
C LEU A 45 -1.47 2.61 -5.48
N LYS A 46 -0.95 3.39 -6.43
CA LYS A 46 -0.85 4.83 -6.24
C LYS A 46 -2.22 5.43 -5.95
N GLY A 47 -3.23 5.03 -6.72
CA GLY A 47 -4.58 5.51 -6.52
C GLY A 47 -5.13 5.13 -5.16
N VAL A 48 -4.89 3.90 -4.73
CA VAL A 48 -5.33 3.44 -3.43
C VAL A 48 -4.67 4.26 -2.32
N ALA A 49 -3.35 4.46 -2.43
CA ALA A 49 -2.63 5.21 -1.42
C ALA A 49 -3.13 6.65 -1.35
N ALA A 50 -3.38 7.26 -2.51
CA ALA A 50 -3.88 8.63 -2.55
C ALA A 50 -5.25 8.72 -1.90
N ASN A 51 -6.13 7.78 -2.22
CA ASN A 51 -7.46 7.75 -1.66
C ASN A 51 -7.48 7.64 -0.16
N LEU A 52 -6.53 6.89 0.38
CA LEU A 52 -6.47 6.66 1.82
C LEU A 52 -5.60 7.67 2.54
N GLY A 53 -5.02 8.63 1.83
CA GLY A 53 -4.21 9.65 2.44
C GLY A 53 -2.85 9.18 2.90
N LEU A 54 -2.34 8.12 2.30
CA LEU A 54 -1.04 7.56 2.66
C LEU A 54 0.05 8.26 1.86
N GLU A 55 0.45 9.43 2.30
CA GLU A 55 1.25 10.33 1.50
C GLU A 55 2.62 9.77 1.16
N ARG A 56 3.29 9.17 2.13
CA ARG A 56 4.62 8.64 1.89
C ARG A 56 4.59 7.45 0.94
N LEU A 57 3.61 6.57 1.14
CA LEU A 57 3.46 5.44 0.24
C LEU A 57 3.10 5.94 -1.16
N CYS A 58 2.21 6.90 -1.24
CA CYS A 58 1.81 7.46 -2.51
C CYS A 58 2.99 8.06 -3.25
N ALA A 59 3.85 8.78 -2.55
CA ALA A 59 5.02 9.38 -3.18
C ALA A 59 5.97 8.30 -3.70
N ALA A 60 6.19 7.27 -2.91
CA ALA A 60 7.09 6.19 -3.31
C ALA A 60 6.53 5.44 -4.52
N VAL A 61 5.24 5.15 -4.50
CA VAL A 61 4.61 4.43 -5.60
C VAL A 61 4.58 5.30 -6.85
N SER A 62 4.39 6.60 -6.68
CA SER A 62 4.38 7.51 -7.83
C SER A 62 5.73 7.49 -8.56
N ALA A 63 6.82 7.51 -7.80
CA ALA A 63 8.14 7.47 -8.39
C ALA A 63 8.35 6.16 -9.15
N LEU A 64 7.92 5.06 -8.55
CA LEU A 64 8.05 3.75 -9.20
C LEU A 64 7.20 3.69 -10.47
N THR A 65 5.98 4.22 -10.39
CA THR A 65 5.08 4.22 -11.53
C THR A 65 5.70 4.96 -12.72
N GLU A 66 6.31 6.11 -12.46
CA GLU A 66 6.96 6.86 -13.53
C GLU A 66 8.11 6.07 -14.13
N ALA A 67 8.90 5.41 -13.29
CA ALA A 67 10.03 4.63 -13.77
C ALA A 67 9.58 3.43 -14.59
N LEU A 68 8.38 2.93 -14.34
CA LEU A 68 7.86 1.78 -15.07
C LEU A 68 7.06 2.17 -16.31
N ARG A 69 6.93 3.45 -16.57
CA ARG A 69 6.06 3.92 -17.66
C ARG A 69 6.43 3.31 -19.00
N SER A 70 7.71 3.12 -19.24
CA SER A 70 8.16 2.51 -20.49
C SER A 70 8.00 1.00 -20.51
N GLY A 71 7.68 0.39 -19.38
CA GLY A 71 7.58 -1.05 -19.27
C GLY A 71 8.91 -1.73 -19.00
N ALA A 72 9.99 -0.98 -18.81
CA ALA A 72 11.30 -1.55 -18.57
C ALA A 72 11.53 -1.70 -17.08
N ILE A 73 12.08 -2.85 -16.71
CA ILE A 73 12.47 -3.11 -15.32
C ILE A 73 13.99 -2.98 -15.26
N THR A 74 14.47 -2.01 -14.51
CA THR A 74 15.87 -1.64 -14.47
C THR A 74 16.36 -1.66 -13.03
N PRO A 75 17.67 -1.51 -12.80
CA PRO A 75 18.14 -1.36 -11.42
C PRO A 75 17.50 -0.19 -10.71
N GLU A 76 17.16 0.86 -11.43
CA GLU A 76 16.49 1.99 -10.85
C GLU A 76 15.10 1.60 -10.32
N THR A 77 14.35 0.83 -11.12
CA THR A 77 13.03 0.39 -10.66
C THR A 77 13.15 -0.53 -9.45
N ALA A 78 14.23 -1.32 -9.39
CA ALA A 78 14.43 -2.18 -8.24
C ALA A 78 14.64 -1.36 -6.96
N GLY A 79 15.40 -0.28 -7.05
CA GLY A 79 15.61 0.59 -5.91
C GLY A 79 14.32 1.29 -5.48
N LEU A 80 13.55 1.75 -6.46
CA LEU A 80 12.29 2.40 -6.16
C LEU A 80 11.28 1.41 -5.58
N ALA A 81 11.30 0.17 -6.07
CA ALA A 81 10.43 -0.86 -5.52
C ALA A 81 10.77 -1.16 -4.07
N ALA A 82 12.05 -1.12 -3.74
CA ALA A 82 12.47 -1.34 -2.36
C ALA A 82 11.92 -0.23 -1.45
N THR A 83 11.90 1.00 -1.94
CA THR A 83 11.32 2.10 -1.18
C THR A 83 9.83 1.90 -0.99
N VAL A 84 9.14 1.46 -2.04
CA VAL A 84 7.70 1.16 -1.93
C VAL A 84 7.48 0.08 -0.88
N ALA A 85 8.30 -0.98 -0.91
CA ALA A 85 8.15 -2.06 0.05
C ALA A 85 8.33 -1.57 1.48
N ALA A 86 9.30 -0.69 1.70
CA ALA A 86 9.54 -0.16 3.04
C ALA A 86 8.36 0.67 3.52
N GLN A 87 7.81 1.52 2.65
CA GLN A 87 6.67 2.34 3.02
C GLN A 87 5.42 1.51 3.21
N TYR A 88 5.24 0.49 2.39
CA TYR A 88 4.10 -0.41 2.54
C TYR A 88 4.18 -1.14 3.88
N ALA A 89 5.36 -1.63 4.24
CA ALA A 89 5.56 -2.30 5.52
C ALA A 89 5.29 -1.36 6.68
N GLN A 90 5.67 -0.10 6.54
CA GLN A 90 5.42 0.87 7.59
C GLN A 90 3.92 1.11 7.77
N VAL A 91 3.19 1.20 6.67
CA VAL A 91 1.74 1.35 6.75
C VAL A 91 1.12 0.15 7.43
N MET A 92 1.56 -1.05 7.07
CA MET A 92 1.01 -2.25 7.69
C MET A 92 1.32 -2.31 9.17
N ALA A 93 2.50 -1.87 9.56
CA ALA A 93 2.87 -1.83 10.98
C ALA A 93 2.01 -0.82 11.73
N ASP A 94 1.77 0.34 11.12
CA ASP A 94 0.94 1.36 11.74
C ASP A 94 -0.49 0.87 11.92
N ILE A 95 -1.01 0.17 10.94
CA ILE A 95 -2.36 -0.38 11.01
C ILE A 95 -2.44 -1.43 12.12
N ALA A 96 -1.44 -2.28 12.21
CA ALA A 96 -1.41 -3.32 13.23
C ALA A 96 -1.38 -2.69 14.62
N GLU A 97 -0.66 -1.59 14.76
CA GLU A 97 -0.60 -0.89 16.03
C GLU A 97 -1.94 -0.32 16.42
N LEU A 98 -2.65 0.25 15.45
CA LEU A 98 -3.99 0.76 15.71
C LEU A 98 -4.93 -0.34 16.15
N GLU A 99 -4.83 -1.49 15.52
CA GLU A 99 -5.66 -2.62 15.88
C GLU A 99 -5.35 -3.13 17.26
N ASP A 100 -4.08 -3.21 17.59
CA ASP A 100 -3.66 -3.65 18.90
C ASP A 100 -4.15 -2.71 19.97
N ASP A 101 -4.04 -1.42 19.75
CA ASP A 101 -4.53 -0.45 20.69
C ASP A 101 -6.03 -0.61 20.90
N GLY A 102 -6.76 -0.80 19.83
CA GLY A 102 -8.18 -1.01 19.91
C GLY A 102 -8.52 -2.26 20.67
N LYS A 103 -7.81 -3.33 20.42
CA LYS A 103 -8.02 -4.57 21.11
C LYS A 103 -7.72 -4.46 22.58
N ALA A 104 -6.59 -3.86 22.90
CA ALA A 104 -6.20 -3.70 24.26
C ALA A 104 -7.26 -2.90 25.03
N SER A 105 -7.76 -1.85 24.41
CA SER A 105 -8.82 -1.06 25.02
C SER A 105 -10.06 -1.88 25.25
N ALA A 106 -10.42 -2.67 24.28
CA ALA A 106 -11.64 -3.44 24.36
C ALA A 106 -11.57 -4.46 25.49
N GLU A 107 -10.41 -4.95 25.76
CA GLU A 107 -10.26 -5.96 26.78
C GLU A 107 -10.26 -5.42 28.19
N ARG A 108 -10.07 -4.15 28.32
CA ARG A 108 -10.09 -3.58 29.64
C ARG A 108 -11.50 -3.33 30.06
#